data_ab860428aad1dcb0040686dc44c0ba68
#
_entry.id   ab860428aad1dcb0040686dc44c0ba68
#
_cell.length_a   1.000
_cell.length_b   1.000
_cell.length_c   1.000
_cell.angle_alpha   90.00
_cell.angle_beta   90.00
_cell.angle_gamma   90.00
#
_symmetry.space_group_name_H-M   'P 1'
#
loop_
_entity.id
_entity.type
_entity.pdbx_description
1 polymer ?
#
loop_
_entity_poly.entity_id
_entity_poly.type
_entity_poly.pdbx_seq_one_letter_code
_entity_poly.pdbx_strand_id
1 'polypeptide(L)'
;MPKKKMQFSTFIRAPRRQVWERMLAADTYREWTAPFMEGSYYEGSWERGQRLRFLTPGAQMGMVAEVVENRPGEFVSLKHIGQVKDGVEDFDSDEVRAWAPAFENYRYVEQDGGTEVQVEMDVVPEYEQFMADTWPKALAALKRLCER
;
A
#
# COMPACT_ATOMS: atom_id res chain seq x y z
N MET A 1 22.28 2.34 -1.83
CA MET A 1 21.82 2.95 -0.56
C MET A 1 20.91 1.97 0.17
N PRO A 2 21.14 1.74 1.45
CA PRO A 2 20.31 0.81 2.19
C PRO A 2 18.89 1.33 2.35
N LYS A 3 17.93 0.43 2.26
CA LYS A 3 16.53 0.74 2.52
C LYS A 3 16.33 0.85 4.04
N LYS A 4 15.38 1.68 4.43
CA LYS A 4 14.99 1.88 5.82
C LYS A 4 13.58 1.36 6.00
N LYS A 5 13.31 0.73 7.14
CA LYS A 5 11.96 0.30 7.48
C LYS A 5 11.24 1.47 8.15
N MET A 6 10.08 1.84 7.60
CA MET A 6 9.22 2.88 8.18
C MET A 6 7.92 2.26 8.67
N GLN A 7 7.36 2.82 9.74
CA GLN A 7 6.13 2.33 10.34
C GLN A 7 5.17 3.49 10.56
N PHE A 8 3.88 3.21 10.32
CA PHE A 8 2.80 4.17 10.53
C PHE A 8 1.61 3.43 11.13
N SER A 9 0.77 4.13 11.87
CA SER A 9 -0.43 3.52 12.42
C SER A 9 -1.53 4.55 12.63
N THR A 10 -2.77 4.05 12.68
CA THR A 10 -3.92 4.87 13.05
C THR A 10 -4.97 3.97 13.68
N PHE A 11 -5.78 4.53 14.58
CA PHE A 11 -6.91 3.82 15.16
C PHE A 11 -8.19 4.22 14.42
N ILE A 12 -8.96 3.21 14.01
CA ILE A 12 -10.21 3.39 13.25
C ILE A 12 -11.34 2.72 14.01
N ARG A 13 -12.45 3.43 14.22
CA ARG A 13 -13.64 2.90 14.90
C ARG A 13 -14.49 2.11 13.93
N ALA A 14 -14.00 0.96 13.52
CA ALA A 14 -14.68 0.04 12.64
C ALA A 14 -14.07 -1.36 12.86
N PRO A 15 -14.85 -2.43 12.60
CA PRO A 15 -14.32 -3.81 12.72
C PRO A 15 -13.15 -4.02 11.76
N ARG A 16 -12.18 -4.79 12.19
CA ARG A 16 -10.96 -5.01 11.39
C ARG A 16 -11.25 -5.59 10.00
N ARG A 17 -12.25 -6.44 9.86
CA ARG A 17 -12.61 -6.99 8.56
C ARG A 17 -13.13 -5.90 7.62
N GLN A 18 -13.93 -4.98 8.13
CA GLN A 18 -14.42 -3.85 7.34
C GLN A 18 -13.28 -2.92 6.93
N VAL A 19 -12.34 -2.65 7.83
CA VAL A 19 -11.18 -1.81 7.52
C VAL A 19 -10.35 -2.47 6.42
N TRP A 20 -10.10 -3.77 6.54
CA TRP A 20 -9.40 -4.53 5.52
C TRP A 20 -10.11 -4.44 4.16
N GLU A 21 -11.44 -4.66 4.14
CA GLU A 21 -12.23 -4.57 2.90
C GLU A 21 -12.14 -3.19 2.27
N ARG A 22 -12.27 -2.12 3.07
CA ARG A 22 -12.23 -0.74 2.57
C ARG A 22 -10.84 -0.36 2.06
N MET A 23 -9.82 -0.90 2.67
CA MET A 23 -8.45 -0.61 2.28
C MET A 23 -8.12 -1.24 0.91
N LEU A 24 -8.70 -2.40 0.60
CA LEU A 24 -8.39 -3.17 -0.60
C LEU A 24 -9.40 -3.00 -1.74
N ALA A 25 -10.64 -2.64 -1.47
CA ALA A 25 -11.65 -2.51 -2.52
C ALA A 25 -11.26 -1.43 -3.53
N ALA A 26 -11.55 -1.68 -4.80
CA ALA A 26 -11.09 -0.82 -5.89
C ALA A 26 -11.55 0.63 -5.76
N ASP A 27 -12.80 0.86 -5.39
CA ASP A 27 -13.36 2.21 -5.28
C ASP A 27 -12.79 2.97 -4.07
N THR A 28 -12.74 2.32 -2.91
CA THR A 28 -12.24 2.97 -1.70
C THR A 28 -10.72 3.12 -1.70
N TYR A 29 -10.00 2.22 -2.36
CA TYR A 29 -8.56 2.34 -2.57
C TYR A 29 -8.22 3.68 -3.24
N ARG A 30 -8.97 4.05 -4.28
CA ARG A 30 -8.75 5.31 -5.00
C ARG A 30 -8.94 6.52 -4.09
N GLU A 31 -9.86 6.42 -3.13
CA GLU A 31 -10.16 7.51 -2.22
C GLU A 31 -9.06 7.69 -1.16
N TRP A 32 -8.67 6.62 -0.46
CA TRP A 32 -7.69 6.80 0.62
C TRP A 32 -6.25 6.99 0.10
N THR A 33 -5.95 6.56 -1.12
CA THR A 33 -4.61 6.73 -1.70
C THR A 33 -4.43 8.06 -2.43
N ALA A 34 -5.47 8.85 -2.58
CA ALA A 34 -5.40 10.15 -3.26
C ALA A 34 -4.28 11.06 -2.73
N PRO A 35 -3.95 11.09 -1.42
CA PRO A 35 -2.81 11.88 -0.95
C PRO A 35 -1.46 11.52 -1.57
N PHE A 36 -1.27 10.27 -2.04
CA PHE A 36 -0.05 9.89 -2.75
C PHE A 36 -0.05 10.44 -4.17
N MET A 37 -1.17 10.25 -4.88
CA MET A 37 -1.40 10.82 -6.19
C MET A 37 -2.88 10.65 -6.51
N GLU A 38 -3.57 11.74 -6.78
CA GLU A 38 -4.99 11.70 -7.13
C GLU A 38 -5.20 10.87 -8.39
N GLY A 39 -6.18 9.97 -8.36
CA GLY A 39 -6.46 9.09 -9.48
C GLY A 39 -5.67 7.80 -9.49
N SER A 40 -4.87 7.54 -8.46
CA SER A 40 -4.17 6.25 -8.32
C SER A 40 -5.16 5.09 -8.27
N TYR A 41 -4.80 3.97 -8.87
CA TYR A 41 -5.65 2.78 -8.90
C TYR A 41 -4.78 1.53 -9.01
N TYR A 42 -5.40 0.35 -8.95
CA TYR A 42 -4.67 -0.88 -9.15
C TYR A 42 -5.37 -1.78 -10.17
N GLU A 43 -4.60 -2.70 -10.72
CA GLU A 43 -5.07 -3.81 -11.55
C GLU A 43 -4.52 -5.10 -10.98
N GLY A 44 -5.27 -6.19 -11.14
CA GLY A 44 -4.85 -7.50 -10.66
C GLY A 44 -5.68 -7.98 -9.49
N SER A 45 -5.11 -8.91 -8.72
CA SER A 45 -5.83 -9.59 -7.64
C SER A 45 -5.07 -9.49 -6.33
N TRP A 46 -5.81 -9.30 -5.24
CA TRP A 46 -5.26 -9.31 -3.88
C TRP A 46 -5.12 -10.73 -3.30
N GLU A 47 -5.48 -11.75 -4.07
CA GLU A 47 -5.34 -13.12 -3.61
C GLU A 47 -3.87 -13.50 -3.45
N ARG A 48 -3.57 -14.29 -2.42
CA ARG A 48 -2.23 -14.79 -2.17
C ARG A 48 -1.64 -15.46 -3.43
N GLY A 49 -0.42 -15.09 -3.76
CA GLY A 49 0.29 -15.62 -4.93
C GLY A 49 0.02 -14.88 -6.22
N GLN A 50 -0.93 -13.96 -6.24
CA GLN A 50 -1.25 -13.17 -7.42
C GLN A 50 -0.44 -11.88 -7.46
N ARG A 51 -0.50 -11.19 -8.61
CA ARG A 51 0.20 -9.92 -8.80
C ARG A 51 -0.76 -8.76 -8.88
N LEU A 52 -0.26 -7.61 -8.44
CA LEU A 52 -0.95 -6.32 -8.52
C LEU A 52 -0.05 -5.32 -9.22
N ARG A 53 -0.67 -4.43 -9.99
CA ARG A 53 -0.03 -3.23 -10.50
C ARG A 53 -0.69 -2.05 -9.82
N PHE A 54 0.10 -1.22 -9.16
CA PHE A 54 -0.36 0.04 -8.57
C PHE A 54 0.03 1.15 -9.52
N LEU A 55 -0.95 1.79 -10.11
CA LEU A 55 -0.76 2.64 -11.29
C LEU A 55 -1.17 4.09 -11.04
N THR A 56 -0.45 5.01 -11.69
CA THR A 56 -0.85 6.41 -11.80
C THR A 56 -1.89 6.55 -12.92
N PRO A 57 -2.65 7.66 -12.95
CA PRO A 57 -3.59 7.90 -14.04
C PRO A 57 -2.91 7.77 -15.40
N GLY A 58 -3.53 7.05 -16.33
CA GLY A 58 -2.97 6.81 -17.65
C GLY A 58 -2.11 5.56 -17.75
N ALA A 59 -1.86 4.89 -16.64
CA ALA A 59 -1.12 3.61 -16.58
C ALA A 59 0.33 3.69 -17.11
N GLN A 60 0.93 4.87 -17.10
CA GLN A 60 2.31 5.05 -17.61
C GLN A 60 3.37 4.76 -16.54
N MET A 61 3.01 4.96 -15.27
CA MET A 61 3.93 4.77 -14.15
C MET A 61 3.27 3.94 -13.07
N GLY A 62 4.06 3.21 -12.31
CA GLY A 62 3.53 2.45 -11.19
C GLY A 62 4.51 1.41 -10.65
N MET A 63 3.96 0.55 -9.78
CA MET A 63 4.71 -0.51 -9.12
C MET A 63 4.06 -1.85 -9.40
N VAL A 64 4.88 -2.91 -9.50
CA VAL A 64 4.39 -4.28 -9.62
C VAL A 64 4.73 -5.01 -8.34
N ALA A 65 3.73 -5.65 -7.73
CA ALA A 65 3.90 -6.38 -6.48
C ALA A 65 3.31 -7.79 -6.57
N GLU A 66 3.89 -8.69 -5.77
CA GLU A 66 3.30 -10.01 -5.52
C GLU A 66 2.60 -9.95 -4.17
N VAL A 67 1.44 -10.59 -4.07
CA VAL A 67 0.74 -10.74 -2.80
C VAL A 67 1.34 -11.96 -2.11
N VAL A 68 2.17 -11.72 -1.10
CA VAL A 68 2.85 -12.80 -0.36
C VAL A 68 1.87 -13.45 0.61
N GLU A 69 1.03 -12.63 1.25
CA GLU A 69 0.04 -13.11 2.19
C GLU A 69 -1.16 -12.16 2.18
N ASN A 70 -2.36 -12.72 2.34
CA ASN A 70 -3.57 -11.94 2.56
C ASN A 70 -4.50 -12.75 3.44
N ARG A 71 -4.50 -12.46 4.73
CA ARG A 71 -5.42 -13.05 5.71
C ARG A 71 -6.51 -12.03 6.00
N PRO A 72 -7.75 -12.29 5.57
CA PRO A 72 -8.84 -11.31 5.68
C PRO A 72 -8.99 -10.74 7.09
N GLY A 73 -8.91 -9.41 7.18
CA GLY A 73 -9.06 -8.70 8.45
C GLY A 73 -7.91 -8.85 9.42
N GLU A 74 -6.81 -9.51 9.03
CA GLU A 74 -5.68 -9.75 9.93
C GLU A 74 -4.36 -9.21 9.41
N PHE A 75 -3.99 -9.57 8.17
CA PHE A 75 -2.65 -9.27 7.69
C PHE A 75 -2.57 -9.32 6.16
N VAL A 76 -1.90 -8.33 5.57
CA VAL A 76 -1.58 -8.31 4.14
C VAL A 76 -0.08 -8.03 3.99
N SER A 77 0.59 -8.81 3.15
CA SER A 77 1.99 -8.58 2.84
C SER A 77 2.18 -8.49 1.32
N LEU A 78 2.76 -7.39 0.90
CA LEU A 78 3.09 -7.13 -0.50
C LEU A 78 4.60 -7.12 -0.66
N LYS A 79 5.07 -7.74 -1.75
CA LYS A 79 6.47 -7.72 -2.14
C LYS A 79 6.57 -6.98 -3.48
N HIS A 80 7.05 -5.74 -3.43
CA HIS A 80 7.24 -4.96 -4.65
C HIS A 80 8.47 -5.49 -5.38
N ILE A 81 8.30 -5.92 -6.62
CA ILE A 81 9.33 -6.61 -7.40
C ILE A 81 9.76 -5.86 -8.64
N GLY A 82 9.02 -4.84 -9.03
CA GLY A 82 9.32 -4.08 -10.24
C GLY A 82 8.53 -2.80 -10.32
N GLN A 83 8.65 -2.14 -11.45
CA GLN A 83 7.94 -0.89 -11.72
C GLN A 83 7.28 -0.94 -13.09
N VAL A 84 6.36 0.00 -13.32
CA VAL A 84 5.84 0.29 -14.65
C VAL A 84 6.43 1.65 -15.04
N LYS A 85 7.07 1.71 -16.19
CA LYS A 85 7.66 2.95 -16.70
C LYS A 85 7.32 3.04 -18.18
N ASP A 86 6.71 4.16 -18.57
CA ASP A 86 6.22 4.38 -19.93
C ASP A 86 5.30 3.24 -20.39
N GLY A 87 4.46 2.75 -19.47
CA GLY A 87 3.51 1.68 -19.75
C GLY A 87 4.09 0.27 -19.81
N VAL A 88 5.40 0.09 -19.55
CA VAL A 88 6.10 -1.19 -19.67
C VAL A 88 6.60 -1.65 -18.29
N GLU A 89 6.38 -2.95 -18.00
CA GLU A 89 6.89 -3.54 -16.76
C GLU A 89 8.41 -3.71 -16.82
N ASP A 90 9.07 -3.35 -15.73
CA ASP A 90 10.52 -3.40 -15.60
C ASP A 90 10.87 -4.08 -14.28
N PHE A 91 11.59 -5.19 -14.35
CA PHE A 91 11.97 -5.98 -13.17
C PHE A 91 13.49 -6.05 -12.94
N ASP A 92 14.28 -5.62 -13.89
CA ASP A 92 15.72 -5.90 -13.86
C ASP A 92 16.64 -4.77 -14.26
N SER A 93 16.12 -3.55 -14.43
CA SER A 93 16.98 -2.38 -14.67
C SER A 93 17.80 -2.09 -13.41
N ASP A 94 18.88 -1.33 -13.55
CA ASP A 94 19.70 -0.89 -12.41
C ASP A 94 18.86 -0.12 -11.41
N GLU A 95 17.93 0.71 -11.90
CA GLU A 95 17.01 1.47 -11.06
C GLU A 95 16.19 0.54 -10.15
N VAL A 96 15.57 -0.49 -10.71
CA VAL A 96 14.77 -1.45 -9.97
C VAL A 96 15.63 -2.28 -9.03
N ARG A 97 16.78 -2.75 -9.47
CA ARG A 97 17.70 -3.55 -8.65
C ARG A 97 18.18 -2.79 -7.41
N ALA A 98 18.19 -1.47 -7.48
CA ALA A 98 18.62 -0.64 -6.35
C ALA A 98 17.66 -0.71 -5.17
N TRP A 99 16.37 -1.04 -5.39
CA TRP A 99 15.38 -1.05 -4.31
C TRP A 99 14.60 -2.37 -4.19
N ALA A 100 14.52 -3.17 -5.24
CA ALA A 100 13.71 -4.40 -5.20
C ALA A 100 14.49 -5.57 -4.56
N PRO A 101 13.82 -6.46 -3.82
CA PRO A 101 12.43 -6.36 -3.44
C PRO A 101 12.23 -5.37 -2.29
N ALA A 102 11.03 -4.80 -2.20
CA ALA A 102 10.65 -3.94 -1.09
C ALA A 102 9.31 -4.41 -0.55
N PHE A 103 9.22 -4.61 0.76
CA PHE A 103 8.02 -5.12 1.39
C PHE A 103 7.14 -4.01 1.92
N GLU A 104 5.83 -4.25 1.87
CA GLU A 104 4.83 -3.36 2.43
C GLU A 104 3.78 -4.24 3.11
N ASN A 105 3.65 -4.09 4.42
CA ASN A 105 2.80 -4.95 5.23
C ASN A 105 1.75 -4.14 5.96
N TYR A 106 0.54 -4.70 6.06
CA TYR A 106 -0.57 -4.11 6.82
C TYR A 106 -1.05 -5.11 7.86
N ARG A 107 -1.13 -4.67 9.11
CA ARG A 107 -1.72 -5.46 10.20
C ARG A 107 -2.96 -4.76 10.72
N TYR A 108 -3.99 -5.54 11.01
CA TYR A 108 -5.27 -5.06 11.49
C TYR A 108 -5.49 -5.65 12.88
N VAL A 109 -5.21 -4.86 13.90
CA VAL A 109 -5.25 -5.33 15.29
C VAL A 109 -6.53 -4.84 15.97
N GLU A 110 -7.35 -5.77 16.43
CA GLU A 110 -8.56 -5.42 17.18
C GLU A 110 -8.16 -4.77 18.51
N GLN A 111 -8.75 -3.60 18.78
CA GLN A 111 -8.37 -2.82 19.97
C GLN A 111 -9.52 -1.89 20.35
N ASP A 112 -9.93 -1.91 21.62
CA ASP A 112 -10.86 -0.94 22.20
C ASP A 112 -12.10 -0.65 21.34
N GLY A 113 -12.72 -1.70 20.79
CA GLY A 113 -13.93 -1.57 19.98
C GLY A 113 -13.71 -1.10 18.56
N GLY A 114 -12.49 -1.11 18.11
CA GLY A 114 -12.12 -0.73 16.74
C GLY A 114 -10.90 -1.49 16.28
N THR A 115 -10.13 -0.86 15.38
CA THR A 115 -8.98 -1.48 14.76
C THR A 115 -7.79 -0.52 14.75
N GLU A 116 -6.64 -0.99 15.22
CA GLU A 116 -5.39 -0.29 14.94
C GLU A 116 -4.85 -0.83 13.63
N VAL A 117 -4.70 0.02 12.65
CA VAL A 117 -4.04 -0.32 11.38
C VAL A 117 -2.57 0.02 11.53
N GLN A 118 -1.71 -0.98 11.32
CA GLN A 118 -0.27 -0.81 11.38
C GLN A 118 0.31 -1.06 10.00
N VAL A 119 1.05 -0.08 9.48
CA VAL A 119 1.71 -0.14 8.18
C VAL A 119 3.21 -0.17 8.38
N GLU A 120 3.88 -1.13 7.75
CA GLU A 120 5.33 -1.25 7.80
C GLU A 120 5.83 -1.42 6.37
N MET A 121 6.87 -0.68 6.00
CA MET A 121 7.39 -0.78 4.63
C MET A 121 8.88 -0.48 4.55
N ASP A 122 9.50 -1.02 3.51
CA ASP A 122 10.87 -0.70 3.14
C ASP A 122 10.87 0.53 2.24
N VAL A 123 11.69 1.53 2.58
CA VAL A 123 11.74 2.80 1.84
C VAL A 123 13.19 3.17 1.54
N VAL A 124 13.48 3.55 0.31
CA VAL A 124 14.80 4.11 -0.03
C VAL A 124 14.91 5.54 0.50
N PRO A 125 16.12 5.99 0.86
CA PRO A 125 16.29 7.30 1.50
C PRO A 125 15.67 8.48 0.75
N GLU A 126 15.68 8.44 -0.57
CA GLU A 126 15.13 9.55 -1.38
C GLU A 126 13.62 9.73 -1.23
N TYR A 127 12.89 8.69 -0.79
CA TYR A 127 11.44 8.76 -0.60
C TYR A 127 11.02 8.87 0.86
N GLU A 128 11.97 8.89 1.80
CA GLU A 128 11.65 8.93 3.24
C GLU A 128 10.73 10.09 3.62
N GLN A 129 11.10 11.30 3.18
CA GLN A 129 10.33 12.48 3.54
C GLN A 129 8.94 12.46 2.92
N PHE A 130 8.85 12.03 1.66
CA PHE A 130 7.57 11.90 0.98
C PHE A 130 6.63 10.93 1.73
N MET A 131 7.15 9.79 2.14
CA MET A 131 6.36 8.79 2.88
C MET A 131 5.97 9.30 4.26
N ALA A 132 6.91 9.97 4.97
CA ALA A 132 6.62 10.53 6.28
C ALA A 132 5.53 11.60 6.24
N ASP A 133 5.46 12.36 5.15
CA ASP A 133 4.45 13.41 4.98
C ASP A 133 3.11 12.85 4.49
N THR A 134 3.14 11.79 3.70
CA THR A 134 1.96 11.33 2.94
C THR A 134 1.17 10.24 3.65
N TRP A 135 1.84 9.25 4.26
CA TRP A 135 1.14 8.14 4.93
C TRP A 135 0.17 8.60 6.02
N PRO A 136 0.52 9.58 6.86
CA PRO A 136 -0.44 10.08 7.85
C PRO A 136 -1.71 10.63 7.21
N LYS A 137 -1.59 11.31 6.07
CA LYS A 137 -2.74 11.86 5.35
C LYS A 137 -3.60 10.74 4.74
N ALA A 138 -2.95 9.73 4.18
CA ALA A 138 -3.64 8.57 3.60
C ALA A 138 -4.39 7.78 4.68
N LEU A 139 -3.77 7.55 5.83
CA LEU A 139 -4.41 6.87 6.95
C LEU A 139 -5.55 7.69 7.54
N ALA A 140 -5.42 9.02 7.58
CA ALA A 140 -6.53 9.88 8.00
C ALA A 140 -7.70 9.77 7.03
N ALA A 141 -7.44 9.69 5.72
CA ALA A 141 -8.48 9.50 4.72
C ALA A 141 -9.17 8.14 4.88
N LEU A 142 -8.40 7.08 5.13
CA LEU A 142 -8.94 5.75 5.38
C LEU A 142 -9.83 5.75 6.64
N LYS A 143 -9.37 6.41 7.69
CA LYS A 143 -10.12 6.53 8.94
C LYS A 143 -11.47 7.20 8.70
N ARG A 144 -11.50 8.34 8.02
CA ARG A 144 -12.75 9.03 7.71
C ARG A 144 -13.69 8.16 6.87
N LEU A 145 -13.14 7.47 5.89
CA LEU A 145 -13.84 6.56 5.01
C LEU A 145 -14.52 5.41 5.78
N CYS A 146 -13.82 4.82 6.71
CA CYS A 146 -14.32 3.69 7.48
C CYS A 146 -15.29 4.09 8.59
N GLU A 147 -15.19 5.33 9.06
CA GLU A 147 -16.01 5.81 10.18
C GLU A 147 -17.27 6.55 9.76
N ARG A 148 -17.47 6.80 8.48
CA ARG A 148 -18.67 7.49 8.00
C ARG A 148 -19.87 6.56 7.84
#